data_61a5e4a728105c210373239e964c02ac
#
_entry.id   61a5e4a728105c210373239e964c02ac
#
_cell.length_a   1.000
_cell.length_b   1.000
_cell.length_c   1.000
_cell.angle_alpha   90.00
_cell.angle_beta   90.00
_cell.angle_gamma   90.00
#
_symmetry.space_group_name_H-M   'P 1'
#
loop_
_entity.id
_entity.type
_entity.pdbx_description
1 polymer ?
#
loop_
_entity_poly.entity_id
_entity_poly.type
_entity_poly.pdbx_seq_one_letter_code
_entity_poly.pdbx_strand_id
1 'polypeptide(L)'
;MTEPEFRDHAPGIAEPSTGELALEDRSALRRVAGLSTELTDISEVEYRQLRLERVVLVGVWTDGTAADSEASMAELAALAETAGSEVLEGLIQRRDKPDPSTYIGSGKAQELREVVLSTGADTVICDGELSPAQLTALEKAVKVKVIDRTALILDIFAQHATSREGKAQVALAQMEYMLPRLRGWGESMSRQAGGRAGGSGGGVGLRGPGETKIETDRRRIRERMAKLRREIKDMKQVRDTQRSRRVHSDLPAIAIVGYTNAGKSSLLNALTGAGVLVQDALFATLEPTTRRAEFEDGRPFVLTDTVGFVRHLPTQLVEAFRSTLEEVVDADLLVHVVDGSDVNPLAQINAVRQVISEVVADYGSDHDGAAPQELVVVNKVDAASDLTLAKLRHALPGAMFVSARTGDSIDALRRRIAELAVPADTAVDVVIPYHRGDLVARLHADGRVQQEEHNAEGTRIRARVPVALAGRLREFSAD
;
A
#
# COMPACT_ATOMS: atom_id res chain seq x y z
N MET A 1 -36.50 6.80 76.62
CA MET A 1 -37.04 6.76 75.26
C MET A 1 -35.84 6.99 74.33
N THR A 2 -35.25 5.93 73.93
CA THR A 2 -34.03 5.90 73.04
C THR A 2 -34.39 4.90 71.97
N GLU A 3 -34.45 5.38 70.74
CA GLU A 3 -34.60 4.58 69.48
C GLU A 3 -33.40 3.73 69.22
N PRO A 4 -33.54 2.51 68.68
CA PRO A 4 -32.41 1.72 68.22
C PRO A 4 -32.12 2.01 66.73
N GLU A 5 -30.86 2.35 66.44
CA GLU A 5 -30.29 2.40 65.10
C GLU A 5 -30.22 1.00 64.43
N PHE A 6 -30.93 0.83 63.34
CA PHE A 6 -30.75 -0.29 62.42
C PHE A 6 -29.50 -0.04 61.53
N ARG A 7 -28.44 -0.80 61.72
CA ARG A 7 -27.32 -0.89 60.76
C ARG A 7 -27.66 -1.95 59.71
N ASP A 8 -27.98 -1.48 58.51
CA ASP A 8 -28.01 -2.31 57.31
C ASP A 8 -26.58 -2.77 56.94
N HIS A 9 -26.33 -4.06 57.04
CA HIS A 9 -25.14 -4.70 56.45
C HIS A 9 -25.45 -5.06 54.99
N ALA A 10 -25.03 -4.23 54.03
CA ALA A 10 -24.91 -4.62 52.64
C ALA A 10 -23.85 -5.72 52.51
N PRO A 11 -24.09 -6.80 51.76
CA PRO A 11 -23.07 -7.82 51.52
C PRO A 11 -21.92 -7.22 50.69
N GLY A 12 -20.71 -7.29 51.26
CA GLY A 12 -19.49 -6.84 50.58
C GLY A 12 -19.31 -7.57 49.24
N ILE A 13 -19.28 -6.81 48.17
CA ILE A 13 -18.83 -7.29 46.87
C ILE A 13 -17.36 -7.62 47.05
N ALA A 14 -17.02 -8.91 46.98
CA ALA A 14 -15.62 -9.36 47.02
C ALA A 14 -14.86 -8.69 45.85
N GLU A 15 -13.76 -8.01 46.15
CA GLU A 15 -12.88 -7.47 45.11
C GLU A 15 -12.37 -8.62 44.22
N PRO A 16 -12.49 -8.51 42.90
CA PRO A 16 -12.06 -9.56 41.99
C PRO A 16 -10.57 -9.84 42.15
N SER A 17 -10.19 -11.10 42.12
CA SER A 17 -8.80 -11.50 42.21
C SER A 17 -7.98 -10.99 41.01
N THR A 18 -6.68 -10.79 41.19
CA THR A 18 -5.75 -10.34 40.12
C THR A 18 -5.84 -11.24 38.87
N GLY A 19 -6.20 -12.52 39.04
CA GLY A 19 -6.41 -13.47 37.94
C GLY A 19 -7.72 -13.25 37.20
N GLU A 20 -8.79 -12.86 37.88
CA GLU A 20 -10.09 -12.53 37.28
C GLU A 20 -10.04 -11.22 36.52
N LEU A 21 -9.37 -10.20 37.06
CA LEU A 21 -9.11 -8.94 36.36
C LEU A 21 -8.27 -9.15 35.08
N ALA A 22 -7.27 -10.05 35.13
CA ALA A 22 -6.46 -10.40 33.98
C ALA A 22 -7.23 -11.22 32.92
N LEU A 23 -8.24 -11.99 33.32
CA LEU A 23 -9.16 -12.71 32.45
C LEU A 23 -10.22 -11.77 31.81
N GLU A 24 -10.71 -10.80 32.57
CA GLU A 24 -11.63 -9.78 32.07
C GLU A 24 -10.94 -8.86 31.06
N ASP A 25 -9.69 -8.42 31.31
CA ASP A 25 -8.89 -7.62 30.37
C ASP A 25 -8.59 -8.38 29.04
N ARG A 26 -8.46 -9.71 29.11
CA ARG A 26 -8.27 -10.55 27.92
C ARG A 26 -9.53 -10.78 27.10
N SER A 27 -10.69 -10.67 27.71
CA SER A 27 -11.95 -10.98 27.07
C SER A 27 -12.80 -9.77 26.68
N ALA A 28 -12.56 -8.60 27.27
CA ALA A 28 -13.33 -7.39 27.00
C ALA A 28 -13.00 -6.73 25.66
N LEU A 29 -14.00 -6.15 24.99
CA LEU A 29 -13.78 -5.20 23.90
C LEU A 29 -13.22 -3.92 24.49
N ARG A 30 -12.03 -3.53 24.09
CA ARG A 30 -11.38 -2.30 24.54
C ARG A 30 -11.62 -1.18 23.53
N ARG A 31 -12.13 -0.05 23.98
CA ARG A 31 -12.28 1.16 23.17
C ARG A 31 -10.93 1.81 22.93
N VAL A 32 -10.70 2.21 21.69
CA VAL A 32 -9.51 3.00 21.32
C VAL A 32 -9.88 4.47 21.39
N ALA A 33 -9.25 5.20 22.31
CA ALA A 33 -9.53 6.63 22.49
C ALA A 33 -9.01 7.43 21.27
N GLY A 34 -9.81 8.43 20.86
CA GLY A 34 -9.42 9.35 19.77
C GLY A 34 -9.69 8.84 18.36
N LEU A 35 -10.34 7.69 18.18
CA LEU A 35 -10.77 7.19 16.87
C LEU A 35 -12.22 7.64 16.57
N SER A 36 -12.46 8.93 16.50
CA SER A 36 -13.69 9.50 15.98
C SER A 36 -13.36 10.65 15.04
N THR A 37 -14.07 10.72 13.93
CA THR A 37 -13.94 11.81 12.97
C THR A 37 -14.68 13.03 13.50
N GLU A 38 -13.98 14.13 13.78
CA GLU A 38 -14.62 15.41 14.00
C GLU A 38 -15.02 16.00 12.66
N LEU A 39 -16.32 16.05 12.38
CA LEU A 39 -16.87 16.75 11.21
C LEU A 39 -16.62 18.23 11.35
N THR A 40 -15.63 18.76 10.63
CA THR A 40 -15.53 20.20 10.40
C THR A 40 -16.63 20.59 9.42
N ASP A 41 -17.60 21.36 9.93
CA ASP A 41 -18.72 21.88 9.15
C ASP A 41 -18.20 22.79 8.03
N ILE A 42 -18.06 22.24 6.84
CA ILE A 42 -17.76 23.00 5.61
C ILE A 42 -19.10 23.30 4.96
N SER A 43 -19.68 24.42 5.34
CA SER A 43 -20.90 24.97 4.77
C SER A 43 -20.75 25.25 3.27
N GLU A 44 -21.76 24.79 2.54
CA GLU A 44 -22.21 25.28 1.24
C GLU A 44 -21.33 25.07 0.02
N VAL A 45 -21.39 23.88 -0.55
CA VAL A 45 -21.53 23.70 -2.00
C VAL A 45 -22.53 22.58 -2.24
N GLU A 46 -23.58 22.84 -3.02
CA GLU A 46 -24.56 21.87 -3.50
C GLU A 46 -23.89 20.76 -4.33
N TYR A 47 -23.41 19.74 -3.65
CA TYR A 47 -23.16 18.45 -4.26
C TYR A 47 -24.02 17.39 -3.56
N ARG A 48 -24.64 16.50 -4.34
CA ARG A 48 -25.39 15.33 -3.88
C ARG A 48 -24.77 14.82 -2.59
N GLN A 49 -25.53 14.89 -1.50
CA GLN A 49 -25.11 14.33 -0.21
C GLN A 49 -24.77 12.85 -0.43
N LEU A 50 -23.51 12.56 -0.67
CA LEU A 50 -22.93 11.25 -0.41
C LEU A 50 -23.17 11.03 1.09
N ARG A 51 -24.11 10.17 1.41
CA ARG A 51 -24.31 9.74 2.81
C ARG A 51 -23.00 9.05 3.18
N LEU A 52 -22.17 9.71 3.98
CA LEU A 52 -20.99 9.09 4.56
C LEU A 52 -21.48 7.86 5.33
N GLU A 53 -20.95 6.69 5.00
CA GLU A 53 -21.22 5.48 5.79
C GLU A 53 -20.67 5.71 7.20
N ARG A 54 -21.50 5.52 8.21
CA ARG A 54 -21.11 5.64 9.62
C ARG A 54 -20.59 4.29 10.09
N VAL A 55 -19.32 4.24 10.48
CA VAL A 55 -18.64 2.97 10.68
C VAL A 55 -18.15 2.78 12.12
N VAL A 56 -18.20 1.53 12.57
CA VAL A 56 -17.51 1.05 13.78
C VAL A 56 -16.37 0.13 13.34
N LEU A 57 -15.18 0.38 13.86
CA LEU A 57 -14.00 -0.42 13.58
C LEU A 57 -13.83 -1.51 14.63
N VAL A 58 -13.41 -2.70 14.22
CA VAL A 58 -13.14 -3.79 15.16
C VAL A 58 -11.87 -4.53 14.78
N GLY A 59 -10.96 -4.72 15.73
CA GLY A 59 -9.70 -5.43 15.57
C GLY A 59 -9.56 -6.60 16.54
N VAL A 60 -8.85 -7.64 16.10
CA VAL A 60 -8.37 -8.73 16.96
C VAL A 60 -6.86 -8.62 17.06
N TRP A 61 -6.40 -8.41 18.28
CA TRP A 61 -4.98 -8.35 18.58
C TRP A 61 -4.48 -9.74 19.01
N THR A 62 -3.60 -10.33 18.20
CA THR A 62 -3.03 -11.66 18.46
C THR A 62 -1.60 -11.58 18.95
N ASP A 63 -0.77 -10.76 18.32
CA ASP A 63 0.66 -10.66 18.53
C ASP A 63 1.10 -9.19 18.73
N GLY A 64 2.31 -8.99 19.23
CA GLY A 64 2.88 -7.67 19.46
C GLY A 64 2.36 -6.98 20.72
N THR A 65 2.54 -5.67 20.79
CA THR A 65 2.15 -4.84 21.94
C THR A 65 0.76 -4.23 21.75
N ALA A 66 0.16 -3.71 22.81
CA ALA A 66 -1.08 -2.94 22.74
C ALA A 66 -0.94 -1.72 21.82
N ALA A 67 0.25 -1.06 21.87
CA ALA A 67 0.53 0.09 21.00
C ALA A 67 0.56 -0.29 19.50
N ASP A 68 1.05 -1.49 19.15
CA ASP A 68 1.02 -1.96 17.75
C ASP A 68 -0.42 -2.17 17.26
N SER A 69 -1.29 -2.68 18.13
CA SER A 69 -2.71 -2.88 17.82
C SER A 69 -3.47 -1.54 17.71
N GLU A 70 -3.19 -0.59 18.60
CA GLU A 70 -3.74 0.76 18.52
C GLU A 70 -3.28 1.48 17.25
N ALA A 71 -2.01 1.32 16.84
CA ALA A 71 -1.49 1.86 15.59
C ALA A 71 -2.15 1.22 14.36
N SER A 72 -2.45 -0.09 14.38
CA SER A 72 -3.19 -0.76 13.30
C SER A 72 -4.61 -0.22 13.18
N MET A 73 -5.28 0.02 14.31
CA MET A 73 -6.62 0.60 14.32
C MET A 73 -6.64 2.05 13.85
N ALA A 74 -5.61 2.83 14.20
CA ALA A 74 -5.46 4.20 13.71
C ALA A 74 -5.26 4.23 12.19
N GLU A 75 -4.47 3.30 11.64
CA GLU A 75 -4.32 3.14 10.19
C GLU A 75 -5.64 2.72 9.54
N LEU A 76 -6.40 1.80 10.14
CA LEU A 76 -7.72 1.40 9.63
C LEU A 76 -8.71 2.56 9.64
N ALA A 77 -8.67 3.42 10.66
CA ALA A 77 -9.48 4.63 10.73
C ALA A 77 -9.14 5.59 9.58
N ALA A 78 -7.87 5.86 9.35
CA ALA A 78 -7.41 6.70 8.25
C ALA A 78 -7.77 6.11 6.86
N LEU A 79 -7.78 4.79 6.72
CA LEU A 79 -8.30 4.12 5.51
C LEU A 79 -9.80 4.33 5.35
N ALA A 80 -10.59 4.20 6.41
CA ALA A 80 -12.03 4.40 6.38
C ALA A 80 -12.38 5.87 6.04
N GLU A 81 -11.68 6.84 6.61
CA GLU A 81 -11.81 8.27 6.28
C GLU A 81 -11.45 8.54 4.82
N THR A 82 -10.37 7.93 4.31
CA THR A 82 -9.98 8.04 2.90
C THR A 82 -11.05 7.48 1.95
N ALA A 83 -11.78 6.43 2.38
CA ALA A 83 -12.92 5.89 1.64
C ALA A 83 -14.19 6.78 1.74
N GLY A 84 -14.15 7.85 2.53
CA GLY A 84 -15.28 8.74 2.76
C GLY A 84 -16.25 8.25 3.85
N SER A 85 -15.78 7.47 4.82
CA SER A 85 -16.58 7.01 5.95
C SER A 85 -16.37 7.87 7.19
N GLU A 86 -17.41 8.01 8.02
CA GLU A 86 -17.34 8.61 9.36
C GLU A 86 -17.06 7.53 10.39
N VAL A 87 -15.89 7.57 11.04
CA VAL A 87 -15.53 6.63 12.10
C VAL A 87 -16.15 7.06 13.42
N LEU A 88 -17.03 6.24 13.97
CA LEU A 88 -17.75 6.52 15.22
C LEU A 88 -17.02 5.97 16.44
N GLU A 89 -16.52 4.75 16.34
CA GLU A 89 -15.87 4.05 17.45
C GLU A 89 -14.92 2.97 16.94
N GLY A 90 -13.83 2.70 17.69
CA GLY A 90 -12.90 1.61 17.44
C GLY A 90 -12.80 0.66 18.63
N LEU A 91 -12.92 -0.64 18.39
CA LEU A 91 -12.92 -1.69 19.40
C LEU A 91 -11.79 -2.70 19.11
N ILE A 92 -11.04 -3.06 20.13
CA ILE A 92 -9.97 -4.07 20.03
C ILE A 92 -10.24 -5.18 21.04
N GLN A 93 -10.05 -6.42 20.59
CA GLN A 93 -10.07 -7.60 21.45
C GLN A 93 -8.74 -8.34 21.38
N ARG A 94 -8.15 -8.65 22.53
CA ARG A 94 -7.00 -9.55 22.61
C ARG A 94 -7.45 -11.00 22.53
N ARG A 95 -6.84 -11.78 21.62
CA ARG A 95 -7.02 -13.23 21.48
C ARG A 95 -5.72 -13.87 20.99
N ASP A 96 -5.56 -15.17 21.26
CA ASP A 96 -4.44 -15.94 20.70
C ASP A 96 -4.60 -16.19 19.19
N LYS A 97 -5.86 -16.31 18.74
CA LYS A 97 -6.22 -16.45 17.30
C LYS A 97 -7.61 -15.85 17.06
N PRO A 98 -7.89 -15.30 15.87
CA PRO A 98 -9.22 -14.91 15.47
C PRO A 98 -10.20 -16.09 15.59
N ASP A 99 -11.42 -15.80 16.00
CA ASP A 99 -12.45 -16.84 16.10
C ASP A 99 -12.81 -17.38 14.72
N PRO A 100 -12.82 -18.71 14.51
CA PRO A 100 -13.09 -19.29 13.20
C PRO A 100 -14.54 -19.06 12.71
N SER A 101 -15.50 -18.79 13.61
CA SER A 101 -16.90 -18.55 13.26
C SER A 101 -17.19 -17.08 12.97
N THR A 102 -16.84 -16.18 13.89
CA THR A 102 -17.28 -14.79 13.90
C THR A 102 -16.13 -13.79 14.04
N TYR A 103 -14.89 -14.21 13.85
CA TYR A 103 -13.68 -13.39 13.97
C TYR A 103 -13.38 -12.95 15.41
N ILE A 104 -14.34 -12.32 16.11
CA ILE A 104 -14.22 -11.87 17.52
C ILE A 104 -14.84 -12.83 18.53
N GLY A 105 -15.58 -13.85 18.10
CA GLY A 105 -16.35 -14.76 18.94
C GLY A 105 -17.80 -14.32 19.14
N SER A 106 -18.71 -15.29 19.33
CA SER A 106 -20.16 -15.05 19.32
C SER A 106 -20.64 -14.11 20.43
N GLY A 107 -20.07 -14.21 21.63
CA GLY A 107 -20.41 -13.31 22.74
C GLY A 107 -20.04 -11.87 22.44
N LYS A 108 -18.82 -11.66 21.91
CA LYS A 108 -18.35 -10.32 21.54
C LYS A 108 -19.03 -9.75 20.29
N ALA A 109 -19.51 -10.59 19.40
CA ALA A 109 -20.35 -10.16 18.29
C ALA A 109 -21.71 -9.60 18.77
N GLN A 110 -22.24 -10.05 19.90
CA GLN A 110 -23.43 -9.46 20.52
C GLN A 110 -23.13 -8.10 21.15
N GLU A 111 -22.03 -7.97 21.89
CA GLU A 111 -21.58 -6.67 22.43
C GLU A 111 -21.34 -5.65 21.31
N LEU A 112 -20.67 -6.08 20.22
CA LEU A 112 -20.48 -5.24 19.03
C LEU A 112 -21.82 -4.78 18.44
N ARG A 113 -22.85 -5.64 18.44
CA ARG A 113 -24.19 -5.26 18.02
C ARG A 113 -24.79 -4.16 18.89
N GLU A 114 -24.58 -4.21 20.19
CA GLU A 114 -25.06 -3.16 21.12
C GLU A 114 -24.37 -1.83 20.82
N VAL A 115 -23.06 -1.85 20.54
CA VAL A 115 -22.29 -0.67 20.11
C VAL A 115 -22.85 -0.12 18.79
N VAL A 116 -23.06 -0.95 17.79
CA VAL A 116 -23.65 -0.55 16.49
C VAL A 116 -25.01 0.11 16.68
N LEU A 117 -25.87 -0.45 17.55
CA LEU A 117 -27.20 0.13 17.85
C LEU A 117 -27.08 1.45 18.58
N SER A 118 -26.20 1.59 19.56
CA SER A 118 -26.04 2.81 20.35
C SER A 118 -25.41 3.95 19.57
N THR A 119 -24.47 3.65 18.68
CA THR A 119 -23.81 4.64 17.83
C THR A 119 -24.58 4.97 16.56
N GLY A 120 -25.48 4.08 16.13
CA GLY A 120 -26.22 4.19 14.87
C GLY A 120 -25.33 3.97 13.66
N ALA A 121 -24.32 3.11 13.77
CA ALA A 121 -23.44 2.75 12.67
C ALA A 121 -24.18 1.93 11.60
N ASP A 122 -23.84 2.18 10.33
CA ASP A 122 -24.38 1.48 9.17
C ASP A 122 -23.52 0.28 8.76
N THR A 123 -22.23 0.33 9.10
CA THR A 123 -21.22 -0.65 8.67
C THR A 123 -20.22 -0.94 9.80
N VAL A 124 -19.75 -2.17 9.86
CA VAL A 124 -18.62 -2.60 10.70
C VAL A 124 -17.43 -2.91 9.81
N ILE A 125 -16.25 -2.38 10.13
CA ILE A 125 -15.00 -2.65 9.41
C ILE A 125 -14.06 -3.45 10.32
N CYS A 126 -13.61 -4.61 9.84
CA CYS A 126 -12.71 -5.50 10.57
C CYS A 126 -11.24 -5.27 10.16
N ASP A 127 -10.36 -5.16 11.16
CA ASP A 127 -8.91 -5.03 10.97
C ASP A 127 -8.24 -6.38 10.71
N GLY A 128 -8.60 -7.02 9.63
CA GLY A 128 -8.07 -8.32 9.21
C GLY A 128 -8.91 -8.89 8.09
N GLU A 129 -8.38 -9.87 7.38
CA GLU A 129 -9.10 -10.57 6.33
C GLU A 129 -10.14 -11.52 6.93
N LEU A 130 -11.38 -11.44 6.47
CA LEU A 130 -12.46 -12.33 6.89
C LEU A 130 -12.67 -13.45 5.87
N SER A 131 -12.77 -14.68 6.35
CA SER A 131 -13.31 -15.76 5.52
C SER A 131 -14.78 -15.48 5.16
N PRO A 132 -15.29 -16.01 4.04
CA PRO A 132 -16.69 -15.85 3.66
C PRO A 132 -17.69 -16.31 4.75
N ALA A 133 -17.30 -17.32 5.55
CA ALA A 133 -18.10 -17.84 6.65
C ALA A 133 -18.14 -16.86 7.84
N GLN A 134 -16.98 -16.31 8.23
CA GLN A 134 -16.87 -15.31 9.29
C GLN A 134 -17.64 -14.04 8.95
N LEU A 135 -17.49 -13.53 7.72
CA LEU A 135 -18.22 -12.37 7.23
C LEU A 135 -19.73 -12.56 7.38
N THR A 136 -20.25 -13.66 6.82
CA THR A 136 -21.70 -13.97 6.88
C THR A 136 -22.21 -14.15 8.31
N ALA A 137 -21.42 -14.79 9.18
CA ALA A 137 -21.80 -15.04 10.56
C ALA A 137 -21.79 -13.74 11.37
N LEU A 138 -20.80 -12.88 11.15
CA LEU A 138 -20.69 -11.59 11.82
C LEU A 138 -21.81 -10.63 11.38
N GLU A 139 -22.11 -10.54 10.07
CA GLU A 139 -23.26 -9.77 9.56
C GLU A 139 -24.59 -10.22 10.16
N LYS A 140 -24.79 -11.53 10.31
CA LYS A 140 -25.99 -12.09 10.98
C LYS A 140 -26.08 -11.69 12.45
N ALA A 141 -24.94 -11.57 13.14
CA ALA A 141 -24.88 -11.17 14.54
C ALA A 141 -25.13 -9.67 14.71
N VAL A 142 -24.38 -8.82 14.01
CA VAL A 142 -24.42 -7.36 14.18
C VAL A 142 -25.59 -6.70 13.46
N LYS A 143 -26.19 -7.35 12.45
CA LYS A 143 -27.34 -6.87 11.65
C LYS A 143 -27.10 -5.62 10.81
N VAL A 144 -25.85 -5.29 10.56
CA VAL A 144 -25.40 -4.27 9.61
C VAL A 144 -24.39 -4.89 8.66
N LYS A 145 -24.03 -4.14 7.61
CA LYS A 145 -22.98 -4.53 6.65
C LYS A 145 -21.67 -4.74 7.40
N VAL A 146 -20.93 -5.77 7.01
CA VAL A 146 -19.56 -6.03 7.49
C VAL A 146 -18.62 -6.07 6.32
N ILE A 147 -17.52 -5.35 6.42
CA ILE A 147 -16.42 -5.43 5.45
C ILE A 147 -15.11 -5.67 6.20
N ASP A 148 -14.13 -6.20 5.51
CA ASP A 148 -12.79 -6.36 6.04
C ASP A 148 -11.83 -5.32 5.45
N ARG A 149 -10.62 -5.26 5.98
CA ARG A 149 -9.57 -4.34 5.52
C ARG A 149 -9.30 -4.48 4.02
N THR A 150 -9.35 -5.69 3.47
CA THR A 150 -9.15 -5.95 2.04
C THR A 150 -10.24 -5.31 1.18
N ALA A 151 -11.52 -5.46 1.58
CA ALA A 151 -12.62 -4.83 0.87
C ALA A 151 -12.55 -3.31 0.92
N LEU A 152 -12.19 -2.73 2.07
CA LEU A 152 -12.01 -1.29 2.24
C LEU A 152 -10.92 -0.74 1.31
N ILE A 153 -9.75 -1.38 1.26
CA ILE A 153 -8.65 -0.97 0.39
C ILE A 153 -9.06 -1.08 -1.10
N LEU A 154 -9.76 -2.16 -1.49
CA LEU A 154 -10.28 -2.32 -2.85
C LEU A 154 -11.29 -1.23 -3.24
N ASP A 155 -12.06 -0.73 -2.28
CA ASP A 155 -13.00 0.37 -2.52
C ASP A 155 -12.26 1.70 -2.73
N ILE A 156 -11.26 2.01 -1.88
CA ILE A 156 -10.38 3.17 -2.05
C ILE A 156 -9.73 3.15 -3.44
N PHE A 157 -9.24 1.98 -3.87
CA PHE A 157 -8.62 1.84 -5.18
C PHE A 157 -9.58 2.04 -6.33
N ALA A 158 -10.82 1.56 -6.19
CA ALA A 158 -11.86 1.78 -7.20
C ALA A 158 -12.20 3.27 -7.37
N GLN A 159 -12.13 4.04 -6.29
CA GLN A 159 -12.35 5.48 -6.32
C GLN A 159 -11.17 6.25 -6.95
N HIS A 160 -9.93 5.82 -6.72
CA HIS A 160 -8.72 6.51 -7.16
C HIS A 160 -8.18 6.06 -8.52
N ALA A 161 -8.61 4.90 -9.05
CA ALA A 161 -8.17 4.42 -10.36
C ALA A 161 -8.68 5.34 -11.48
N THR A 162 -7.76 5.98 -12.21
CA THR A 162 -8.07 6.92 -13.28
C THR A 162 -7.83 6.31 -14.65
N SER A 163 -6.74 5.56 -14.83
CA SER A 163 -6.39 4.95 -16.11
C SER A 163 -7.27 3.75 -16.44
N ARG A 164 -7.30 3.40 -17.73
CA ARG A 164 -8.00 2.20 -18.21
C ARG A 164 -7.41 0.93 -17.60
N GLU A 165 -6.10 0.89 -17.45
CA GLU A 165 -5.39 -0.26 -16.89
C GLU A 165 -5.65 -0.39 -15.39
N GLY A 166 -5.47 0.67 -14.61
CA GLY A 166 -5.77 0.67 -13.17
C GLY A 166 -7.21 0.27 -12.88
N LYS A 167 -8.18 0.80 -13.63
CA LYS A 167 -9.59 0.38 -13.51
C LYS A 167 -9.81 -1.09 -13.81
N ALA A 168 -9.12 -1.65 -14.82
CA ALA A 168 -9.24 -3.06 -15.17
C ALA A 168 -8.60 -3.97 -14.08
N GLN A 169 -7.45 -3.58 -13.53
CA GLN A 169 -6.76 -4.29 -12.45
C GLN A 169 -7.58 -4.29 -11.17
N VAL A 170 -8.06 -3.12 -10.73
CA VAL A 170 -8.90 -3.01 -9.54
C VAL A 170 -10.21 -3.80 -9.71
N ALA A 171 -10.88 -3.72 -10.86
CA ALA A 171 -12.09 -4.48 -11.13
C ALA A 171 -11.82 -6.00 -11.10
N LEU A 172 -10.66 -6.46 -11.59
CA LEU A 172 -10.26 -7.86 -11.51
C LEU A 172 -10.08 -8.30 -10.04
N ALA A 173 -9.32 -7.55 -9.25
CA ALA A 173 -9.09 -7.83 -7.83
C ALA A 173 -10.39 -7.84 -7.01
N GLN A 174 -11.30 -6.89 -7.25
CA GLN A 174 -12.62 -6.89 -6.64
C GLN A 174 -13.41 -8.17 -6.96
N MET A 175 -13.38 -8.62 -8.21
CA MET A 175 -14.08 -9.86 -8.62
C MET A 175 -13.44 -11.10 -7.99
N GLU A 176 -12.11 -11.17 -7.88
CA GLU A 176 -11.38 -12.25 -7.21
C GLU A 176 -11.72 -12.32 -5.73
N TYR A 177 -11.74 -11.18 -5.06
CA TYR A 177 -12.16 -11.08 -3.67
C TYR A 177 -13.64 -11.47 -3.46
N MET A 178 -14.54 -11.06 -4.35
CA MET A 178 -15.98 -11.32 -4.22
C MET A 178 -16.38 -12.76 -4.60
N LEU A 179 -15.69 -13.38 -5.55
CA LEU A 179 -16.09 -14.69 -6.11
C LEU A 179 -16.26 -15.80 -5.06
N PRO A 180 -15.37 -16.00 -4.07
CA PRO A 180 -15.58 -16.97 -2.99
C PRO A 180 -16.71 -16.55 -2.03
N ARG A 181 -16.97 -15.25 -1.86
CA ARG A 181 -17.95 -14.67 -0.94
C ARG A 181 -19.40 -14.75 -1.46
N LEU A 182 -19.60 -14.99 -2.74
CA LEU A 182 -20.94 -15.22 -3.33
C LEU A 182 -21.65 -16.50 -2.86
N ARG A 183 -20.99 -17.38 -2.13
CA ARG A 183 -21.63 -18.61 -1.60
C ARG A 183 -22.66 -18.38 -0.50
N GLY A 184 -22.56 -17.28 0.27
CA GLY A 184 -23.45 -16.99 1.39
C GLY A 184 -24.78 -16.34 1.01
N TRP A 185 -24.84 -15.65 -0.11
CA TRP A 185 -26.04 -14.89 -0.53
C TRP A 185 -27.19 -15.77 -1.05
N GLY A 186 -26.87 -16.95 -1.60
CA GLY A 186 -27.89 -17.85 -2.13
C GLY A 186 -28.76 -18.54 -1.09
N GLU A 187 -28.20 -18.83 0.08
CA GLU A 187 -28.98 -19.46 1.16
C GLU A 187 -29.98 -18.48 1.81
N SER A 188 -29.67 -17.18 1.88
CA SER A 188 -30.59 -16.18 2.40
C SER A 188 -31.75 -15.91 1.45
N MET A 189 -31.51 -15.84 0.14
CA MET A 189 -32.56 -15.68 -0.87
C MET A 189 -33.41 -16.94 -1.05
N SER A 190 -32.83 -18.14 -0.90
CA SER A 190 -33.58 -19.41 -0.97
C SER A 190 -34.58 -19.56 0.17
N ARG A 191 -34.25 -19.11 1.38
CA ARG A 191 -35.15 -19.12 2.54
C ARG A 191 -36.30 -18.11 2.39
N GLN A 192 -36.08 -16.97 1.72
CA GLN A 192 -37.09 -15.95 1.49
C GLN A 192 -38.07 -16.34 0.37
N ALA A 193 -37.59 -17.13 -0.61
CA ALA A 193 -38.42 -17.66 -1.70
C ALA A 193 -39.20 -18.94 -1.33
N GLY A 194 -38.74 -19.70 -0.29
CA GLY A 194 -39.31 -20.97 0.18
C GLY A 194 -40.55 -20.87 1.08
N GLY A 195 -41.04 -19.66 1.35
CA GLY A 195 -42.12 -19.40 2.30
C GLY A 195 -43.57 -19.65 1.81
N ARG A 196 -43.80 -20.24 0.62
CA ARG A 196 -45.14 -20.65 0.16
C ARG A 196 -45.08 -21.70 -0.96
N ALA A 197 -45.07 -22.96 -0.60
CA ALA A 197 -45.69 -24.02 -1.42
C ALA A 197 -45.72 -25.32 -0.60
N GLY A 198 -46.76 -25.53 0.18
CA GLY A 198 -47.21 -26.83 0.58
C GLY A 198 -47.81 -27.50 -0.65
N GLY A 199 -47.18 -28.55 -1.14
CA GLY A 199 -47.63 -29.35 -2.30
C GLY A 199 -46.82 -30.62 -2.41
N SER A 200 -47.41 -31.75 -1.95
CA SER A 200 -46.95 -33.13 -2.09
C SER A 200 -46.57 -33.44 -3.54
N GLY A 201 -45.36 -33.94 -3.79
CA GLY A 201 -44.97 -34.50 -5.08
C GLY A 201 -43.48 -34.80 -5.13
N GLY A 202 -43.07 -36.06 -4.90
CA GLY A 202 -41.68 -36.49 -4.99
C GLY A 202 -41.10 -36.32 -6.40
N GLY A 203 -39.98 -35.63 -6.49
CA GLY A 203 -39.20 -35.50 -7.72
C GLY A 203 -37.74 -35.27 -7.36
N VAL A 204 -36.91 -36.28 -7.66
CA VAL A 204 -35.46 -36.27 -7.53
C VAL A 204 -34.89 -35.16 -8.45
N GLY A 205 -34.18 -34.17 -7.88
CA GLY A 205 -33.24 -33.35 -8.65
C GLY A 205 -33.67 -31.96 -9.08
N LEU A 206 -34.56 -31.27 -8.36
CA LEU A 206 -34.79 -29.85 -8.57
C LEU A 206 -33.78 -29.01 -7.79
N ARG A 207 -32.68 -28.63 -8.45
CA ARG A 207 -31.86 -27.50 -8.04
C ARG A 207 -32.79 -26.27 -7.90
N GLY A 208 -32.87 -25.69 -6.69
CA GLY A 208 -33.73 -24.55 -6.46
C GLY A 208 -33.37 -23.36 -7.37
N PRO A 209 -34.32 -22.47 -7.72
CA PRO A 209 -34.08 -21.32 -8.60
C PRO A 209 -32.97 -20.38 -8.10
N GLY A 210 -32.63 -20.41 -6.81
CA GLY A 210 -31.51 -19.67 -6.22
C GLY A 210 -30.13 -20.25 -6.58
N GLU A 211 -29.96 -21.59 -6.66
CA GLU A 211 -28.69 -22.21 -7.03
C GLU A 211 -28.33 -21.95 -8.49
N THR A 212 -29.29 -22.01 -9.40
CA THR A 212 -29.09 -21.70 -10.82
C THR A 212 -28.72 -20.23 -11.04
N LYS A 213 -29.24 -19.31 -10.26
CA LYS A 213 -28.93 -17.88 -10.38
C LYS A 213 -27.48 -17.61 -9.92
N ILE A 214 -27.08 -18.16 -8.79
CA ILE A 214 -25.69 -18.02 -8.28
C ILE A 214 -24.68 -18.65 -9.25
N GLU A 215 -24.97 -19.80 -9.80
CA GLU A 215 -24.09 -20.45 -10.77
C GLU A 215 -23.97 -19.64 -12.07
N THR A 216 -25.06 -19.03 -12.51
CA THR A 216 -25.06 -18.10 -13.65
C THR A 216 -24.24 -16.84 -13.34
N ASP A 217 -24.41 -16.25 -12.17
CA ASP A 217 -23.67 -15.03 -11.77
C ASP A 217 -22.16 -15.32 -11.62
N ARG A 218 -21.79 -16.47 -11.04
CA ARG A 218 -20.40 -16.94 -11.00
C ARG A 218 -19.79 -17.13 -12.38
N ARG A 219 -20.55 -17.70 -13.32
CA ARG A 219 -20.08 -17.87 -14.70
C ARG A 219 -19.82 -16.53 -15.34
N ARG A 220 -20.77 -15.59 -15.22
CA ARG A 220 -20.62 -14.22 -15.73
C ARG A 220 -19.40 -13.50 -15.15
N ILE A 221 -19.16 -13.63 -13.83
CA ILE A 221 -17.99 -13.05 -13.19
C ILE A 221 -16.71 -13.66 -13.73
N ARG A 222 -16.63 -15.00 -13.85
CA ARG A 222 -15.45 -15.67 -14.43
C ARG A 222 -15.19 -15.26 -15.88
N GLU A 223 -16.24 -15.13 -16.69
CA GLU A 223 -16.13 -14.65 -18.08
C GLU A 223 -15.60 -13.21 -18.12
N ARG A 224 -16.08 -12.36 -17.21
CA ARG A 224 -15.59 -10.98 -17.08
C ARG A 224 -14.15 -10.92 -16.61
N MET A 225 -13.77 -11.71 -15.63
CA MET A 225 -12.37 -11.83 -15.15
C MET A 225 -11.45 -12.28 -16.30
N ALA A 226 -11.85 -13.30 -17.06
CA ALA A 226 -11.07 -13.77 -18.20
C ALA A 226 -10.92 -12.70 -19.31
N LYS A 227 -11.92 -11.85 -19.51
CA LYS A 227 -11.84 -10.71 -20.43
C LYS A 227 -10.87 -9.66 -19.90
N LEU A 228 -10.98 -9.26 -18.62
CA LEU A 228 -10.10 -8.28 -17.98
C LEU A 228 -8.63 -8.73 -17.98
N ARG A 229 -8.35 -10.01 -17.68
CA ARG A 229 -7.00 -10.56 -17.74
C ARG A 229 -6.38 -10.46 -19.14
N ARG A 230 -7.18 -10.66 -20.20
CA ARG A 230 -6.72 -10.46 -21.60
C ARG A 230 -6.43 -8.99 -21.87
N GLU A 231 -7.34 -8.09 -21.50
CA GLU A 231 -7.16 -6.65 -21.68
C GLU A 231 -5.89 -6.14 -20.98
N ILE A 232 -5.62 -6.58 -19.71
CA ILE A 232 -4.42 -6.24 -18.95
C ILE A 232 -3.16 -6.77 -19.65
N LYS A 233 -3.21 -8.01 -20.15
CA LYS A 233 -2.09 -8.59 -20.89
C LYS A 233 -1.76 -7.82 -22.18
N ASP A 234 -2.77 -7.39 -22.92
CA ASP A 234 -2.58 -6.61 -24.14
C ASP A 234 -1.97 -5.23 -23.82
N MET A 235 -2.41 -4.58 -22.74
CA MET A 235 -1.86 -3.31 -22.27
C MET A 235 -0.40 -3.47 -21.80
N LYS A 236 -0.06 -4.60 -21.16
CA LYS A 236 1.33 -4.91 -20.76
C LYS A 236 2.26 -4.95 -21.97
N GLN A 237 1.88 -5.61 -23.06
CA GLN A 237 2.73 -5.67 -24.27
C GLN A 237 3.06 -4.29 -24.85
N VAL A 238 2.11 -3.35 -24.79
CA VAL A 238 2.34 -1.97 -25.24
C VAL A 238 3.35 -1.27 -24.31
N ARG A 239 3.23 -1.45 -22.99
CA ARG A 239 4.19 -0.90 -22.03
C ARG A 239 5.59 -1.49 -22.20
N ASP A 240 5.71 -2.80 -22.35
CA ASP A 240 7.00 -3.46 -22.55
C ASP A 240 7.72 -2.92 -23.80
N THR A 241 6.98 -2.62 -24.86
CA THR A 241 7.52 -1.98 -26.07
C THR A 241 8.02 -0.55 -25.80
N GLN A 242 7.27 0.24 -25.03
CA GLN A 242 7.69 1.60 -24.64
C GLN A 242 8.88 1.57 -23.68
N ARG A 243 8.93 0.60 -22.79
CA ARG A 243 9.99 0.35 -21.83
C ARG A 243 11.30 -0.06 -22.51
N SER A 244 11.27 -0.99 -23.46
CA SER A 244 12.44 -1.38 -24.24
C SER A 244 13.12 -0.18 -24.91
N ARG A 245 12.33 0.82 -25.31
CA ARG A 245 12.86 2.09 -25.85
C ARG A 245 13.54 2.93 -24.76
N ARG A 246 13.06 2.91 -23.51
CA ARG A 246 13.68 3.63 -22.37
C ARG A 246 15.00 2.99 -21.95
N VAL A 247 15.06 1.67 -21.86
CA VAL A 247 16.30 0.92 -21.56
C VAL A 247 17.41 1.22 -22.57
N HIS A 248 17.06 1.48 -23.83
CA HIS A 248 18.04 1.88 -24.85
C HIS A 248 18.50 3.35 -24.74
N SER A 249 17.87 4.15 -23.89
CA SER A 249 18.22 5.58 -23.72
C SER A 249 19.21 5.84 -22.59
N ASP A 250 19.75 4.82 -21.93
CA ASP A 250 20.70 4.90 -20.79
C ASP A 250 20.31 5.94 -19.70
N LEU A 251 19.00 6.25 -19.56
CA LEU A 251 18.51 7.18 -18.55
C LEU A 251 18.35 6.46 -17.21
N PRO A 252 19.03 6.93 -16.14
CA PRO A 252 18.83 6.35 -14.81
C PRO A 252 17.36 6.39 -14.38
N ALA A 253 16.84 5.23 -13.97
CA ALA A 253 15.47 5.07 -13.48
C ALA A 253 15.47 4.96 -11.96
N ILE A 254 14.77 5.87 -11.30
CA ILE A 254 14.70 5.94 -9.85
C ILE A 254 13.24 5.74 -9.44
N ALA A 255 12.96 4.76 -8.58
CA ALA A 255 11.62 4.56 -8.03
C ALA A 255 11.55 5.04 -6.58
N ILE A 256 10.52 5.83 -6.28
CA ILE A 256 10.19 6.23 -4.91
C ILE A 256 9.24 5.20 -4.34
N VAL A 257 9.66 4.51 -3.29
CA VAL A 257 8.87 3.51 -2.57
C VAL A 257 8.70 3.94 -1.11
N GLY A 258 7.74 3.39 -0.42
CA GLY A 258 7.54 3.65 1.00
C GLY A 258 6.08 3.53 1.41
N TYR A 259 5.85 3.64 2.70
CA TYR A 259 4.54 3.49 3.30
C TYR A 259 3.55 4.56 2.81
N THR A 260 2.24 4.31 2.91
CA THR A 260 1.22 5.33 2.62
C THR A 260 1.46 6.55 3.51
N ASN A 261 1.21 7.73 2.97
CA ASN A 261 1.41 9.02 3.65
C ASN A 261 2.84 9.30 4.16
N ALA A 262 3.88 8.56 3.74
CA ALA A 262 5.28 8.88 4.09
C ALA A 262 5.80 10.15 3.37
N GLY A 263 5.02 10.72 2.46
CA GLY A 263 5.37 11.92 1.72
C GLY A 263 6.12 11.67 0.41
N LYS A 264 5.87 10.52 -0.25
CA LYS A 264 6.48 10.17 -1.54
C LYS A 264 6.22 11.20 -2.63
N SER A 265 4.96 11.57 -2.86
CA SER A 265 4.56 12.56 -3.87
C SER A 265 5.04 13.96 -3.51
N SER A 266 5.12 14.30 -2.22
CA SER A 266 5.74 15.56 -1.75
C SER A 266 7.23 15.59 -2.08
N LEU A 267 7.92 14.47 -1.87
CA LEU A 267 9.34 14.35 -2.17
C LEU A 267 9.60 14.39 -3.69
N LEU A 268 8.75 13.74 -4.49
CA LEU A 268 8.77 13.86 -5.95
C LEU A 268 8.72 15.34 -6.37
N ASN A 269 7.76 16.11 -5.83
CA ASN A 269 7.62 17.54 -6.12
C ASN A 269 8.85 18.34 -5.70
N ALA A 270 9.40 18.08 -4.52
CA ALA A 270 10.58 18.77 -4.02
C ALA A 270 11.84 18.48 -4.87
N LEU A 271 11.97 17.27 -5.39
CA LEU A 271 13.10 16.85 -6.23
C LEU A 271 13.00 17.34 -7.68
N THR A 272 11.78 17.44 -8.23
CA THR A 272 11.57 17.70 -9.67
C THR A 272 11.02 19.09 -9.96
N GLY A 273 10.51 19.81 -8.97
CA GLY A 273 9.74 21.05 -9.16
C GLY A 273 8.38 20.84 -9.84
N ALA A 274 7.94 19.59 -10.01
CA ALA A 274 6.65 19.27 -10.60
C ALA A 274 5.53 19.57 -9.62
N GLY A 275 4.48 20.29 -10.03
CA GLY A 275 3.30 20.58 -9.20
C GLY A 275 2.31 19.41 -9.16
N VAL A 276 2.74 18.19 -8.79
CA VAL A 276 1.83 17.07 -8.63
C VAL A 276 0.93 17.32 -7.42
N LEU A 277 -0.36 17.03 -7.56
CA LEU A 277 -1.32 17.19 -6.48
C LEU A 277 -0.93 16.28 -5.32
N VAL A 278 -0.65 16.86 -4.17
CA VAL A 278 -0.39 16.16 -2.92
C VAL A 278 -1.64 16.24 -2.07
N GLN A 279 -2.17 15.10 -1.68
CA GLN A 279 -3.29 14.99 -0.75
C GLN A 279 -2.83 14.28 0.52
N ASP A 280 -3.27 14.75 1.67
CA ASP A 280 -3.04 14.09 2.96
C ASP A 280 -4.06 12.96 3.15
N ALA A 281 -3.98 11.95 2.28
CA ALA A 281 -4.86 10.79 2.25
C ALA A 281 -4.04 9.53 1.95
N LEU A 282 -4.46 8.41 2.52
CA LEU A 282 -3.83 7.14 2.22
C LEU A 282 -4.13 6.75 0.77
N PHE A 283 -3.15 6.19 0.06
CA PHE A 283 -3.27 5.85 -1.36
C PHE A 283 -3.64 7.02 -2.29
N ALA A 284 -3.18 8.24 -1.96
CA ALA A 284 -3.33 9.39 -2.84
C ALA A 284 -2.73 9.15 -4.25
N THR A 285 -1.67 8.34 -4.33
CA THR A 285 -1.08 7.86 -5.59
C THR A 285 -1.37 6.37 -5.73
N LEU A 286 -2.22 6.00 -6.69
CA LEU A 286 -2.52 4.62 -7.05
C LEU A 286 -1.74 4.17 -8.30
N GLU A 287 -1.60 5.07 -9.25
CA GLU A 287 -0.92 4.82 -10.53
C GLU A 287 0.47 5.45 -10.51
N PRO A 288 1.49 4.77 -11.06
CA PRO A 288 2.84 5.31 -11.04
C PRO A 288 2.89 6.62 -11.83
N THR A 289 3.44 7.64 -11.20
CA THR A 289 3.63 8.94 -11.83
C THR A 289 5.10 9.13 -12.14
N THR A 290 5.45 9.06 -13.42
CA THR A 290 6.82 9.19 -13.89
C THR A 290 7.10 10.62 -14.32
N ARG A 291 8.23 11.18 -13.88
CA ARG A 291 8.71 12.53 -14.23
C ARG A 291 10.15 12.47 -14.67
N ARG A 292 10.47 13.21 -15.73
CA ARG A 292 11.85 13.48 -16.13
C ARG A 292 12.34 14.69 -15.35
N ALA A 293 13.55 14.58 -14.81
CA ALA A 293 14.25 15.66 -14.12
C ALA A 293 15.73 15.67 -14.55
N GLU A 294 16.47 16.63 -14.07
CA GLU A 294 17.89 16.78 -14.36
C GLU A 294 18.68 16.91 -13.05
N PHE A 295 19.83 16.24 -13.00
CA PHE A 295 20.80 16.45 -11.92
C PHE A 295 21.47 17.83 -12.03
N GLU A 296 22.19 18.25 -11.02
CA GLU A 296 22.92 19.54 -11.01
C GLU A 296 23.93 19.67 -12.16
N ASP A 297 24.39 18.56 -12.68
CA ASP A 297 25.32 18.49 -13.81
C ASP A 297 24.64 18.43 -15.20
N GLY A 298 23.31 18.60 -15.24
CA GLY A 298 22.50 18.59 -16.47
C GLY A 298 22.17 17.21 -17.02
N ARG A 299 22.61 16.11 -16.39
CA ARG A 299 22.23 14.77 -16.83
C ARG A 299 20.78 14.49 -16.53
N PRO A 300 19.99 14.01 -17.50
CA PRO A 300 18.60 13.68 -17.26
C PRO A 300 18.46 12.34 -16.51
N PHE A 301 17.44 12.24 -15.67
CA PHE A 301 17.01 11.00 -15.03
C PHE A 301 15.48 10.91 -15.00
N VAL A 302 14.97 9.73 -14.69
CA VAL A 302 13.54 9.47 -14.55
C VAL A 302 13.23 9.14 -13.11
N LEU A 303 12.26 9.83 -12.53
CA LEU A 303 11.79 9.60 -11.17
C LEU A 303 10.33 9.15 -11.21
N THR A 304 10.04 8.00 -10.63
CA THR A 304 8.70 7.41 -10.61
C THR A 304 8.19 7.33 -9.17
N ASP A 305 7.07 7.99 -8.89
CA ASP A 305 6.31 7.80 -7.64
C ASP A 305 5.45 6.54 -7.76
N THR A 306 5.48 5.70 -6.74
CA THR A 306 4.76 4.44 -6.70
C THR A 306 3.62 4.46 -5.70
N VAL A 307 2.76 3.45 -5.75
CA VAL A 307 1.70 3.25 -4.76
C VAL A 307 2.29 3.14 -3.35
N GLY A 308 1.59 3.70 -2.36
CA GLY A 308 1.99 3.55 -0.97
C GLY A 308 1.71 2.16 -0.43
N PHE A 309 2.63 1.62 0.35
CA PHE A 309 2.45 0.36 1.05
C PHE A 309 1.66 0.55 2.35
N VAL A 310 0.99 -0.50 2.80
CA VAL A 310 0.25 -0.59 4.08
C VAL A 310 0.62 -1.90 4.77
N ARG A 311 0.30 -1.99 6.06
CA ARG A 311 0.37 -3.26 6.78
C ARG A 311 -0.58 -4.27 6.12
N HIS A 312 -0.12 -5.51 5.98
CA HIS A 312 -0.93 -6.59 5.44
C HIS A 312 -1.54 -6.27 4.06
N LEU A 313 -0.68 -5.98 3.06
CA LEU A 313 -1.15 -5.84 1.69
C LEU A 313 -1.69 -7.21 1.21
N PRO A 314 -3.00 -7.34 0.92
CA PRO A 314 -3.56 -8.62 0.48
C PRO A 314 -2.92 -9.09 -0.82
N THR A 315 -2.71 -10.39 -0.98
CA THR A 315 -2.08 -11.00 -2.17
C THR A 315 -2.83 -10.65 -3.47
N GLN A 316 -4.16 -10.53 -3.38
CA GLN A 316 -5.00 -10.10 -4.51
C GLN A 316 -4.67 -8.68 -4.98
N LEU A 317 -4.22 -7.82 -4.06
CA LEU A 317 -3.80 -6.44 -4.37
C LEU A 317 -2.39 -6.39 -4.95
N VAL A 318 -1.48 -7.24 -4.50
CA VAL A 318 -0.13 -7.37 -5.09
C VAL A 318 -0.26 -7.71 -6.59
N GLU A 319 -1.17 -8.62 -6.94
CA GLU A 319 -1.44 -8.98 -8.33
C GLU A 319 -2.08 -7.82 -9.14
N ALA A 320 -2.97 -7.04 -8.49
CA ALA A 320 -3.57 -5.84 -9.08
C ALA A 320 -2.55 -4.72 -9.31
N PHE A 321 -1.52 -4.60 -8.46
CA PHE A 321 -0.45 -3.60 -8.59
C PHE A 321 0.77 -4.09 -9.35
N ARG A 322 0.67 -5.25 -9.94
CA ARG A 322 1.77 -5.87 -10.68
C ARG A 322 2.50 -4.87 -11.57
N SER A 323 1.77 -4.08 -12.35
CA SER A 323 2.35 -3.08 -13.26
C SER A 323 3.11 -1.95 -12.55
N THR A 324 2.65 -1.56 -11.36
CA THR A 324 3.29 -0.53 -10.54
C THR A 324 4.54 -1.07 -9.83
N LEU A 325 4.49 -2.35 -9.43
CA LEU A 325 5.59 -3.03 -8.78
C LEU A 325 6.70 -3.44 -9.77
N GLU A 326 6.37 -3.65 -11.05
CA GLU A 326 7.34 -3.83 -12.12
C GLU A 326 8.30 -2.64 -12.23
N GLU A 327 7.82 -1.39 -12.07
CA GLU A 327 8.67 -0.18 -12.07
C GLU A 327 9.66 -0.15 -10.88
N VAL A 328 9.36 -0.85 -9.78
CA VAL A 328 10.25 -0.98 -8.62
C VAL A 328 11.39 -1.95 -8.91
N VAL A 329 11.08 -3.09 -9.55
CA VAL A 329 12.09 -4.11 -9.91
C VAL A 329 13.07 -3.59 -10.97
N ASP A 330 12.60 -2.72 -11.85
CA ASP A 330 13.38 -2.18 -12.97
C ASP A 330 14.15 -0.91 -12.65
N ALA A 331 14.00 -0.37 -11.47
CA ALA A 331 14.69 0.83 -11.05
C ALA A 331 16.20 0.54 -10.83
N ASP A 332 17.06 1.47 -11.22
CA ASP A 332 18.48 1.45 -10.89
C ASP A 332 18.71 1.79 -9.40
N LEU A 333 17.79 2.59 -8.82
CA LEU A 333 17.85 3.01 -7.43
C LEU A 333 16.42 3.08 -6.85
N LEU A 334 16.24 2.49 -5.66
CA LEU A 334 15.04 2.67 -4.85
C LEU A 334 15.28 3.75 -3.81
N VAL A 335 14.47 4.81 -3.85
CA VAL A 335 14.39 5.82 -2.78
C VAL A 335 13.28 5.41 -1.84
N HIS A 336 13.66 4.77 -0.73
CA HIS A 336 12.71 4.27 0.28
C HIS A 336 12.38 5.38 1.29
N VAL A 337 11.22 5.99 1.12
CA VAL A 337 10.74 7.11 1.95
C VAL A 337 10.05 6.56 3.20
N VAL A 338 10.50 7.04 4.35
CA VAL A 338 10.03 6.65 5.69
C VAL A 338 9.51 7.88 6.41
N ASP A 339 8.36 7.79 7.05
CA ASP A 339 7.84 8.85 7.91
C ASP A 339 8.59 8.86 9.25
N GLY A 340 9.44 9.87 9.46
CA GLY A 340 10.19 10.04 10.70
C GLY A 340 9.34 10.43 11.91
N SER A 341 8.11 10.90 11.69
CA SER A 341 7.17 11.29 12.73
C SER A 341 6.25 10.14 13.19
N ASP A 342 6.28 8.99 12.50
CA ASP A 342 5.47 7.83 12.87
C ASP A 342 5.88 7.23 14.22
N VAL A 343 4.96 6.53 14.86
CA VAL A 343 5.18 5.85 16.14
C VAL A 343 6.18 4.69 16.00
N ASN A 344 6.16 3.99 14.88
CA ASN A 344 7.03 2.84 14.63
C ASN A 344 7.61 2.80 13.21
N PRO A 345 8.53 3.73 12.85
CA PRO A 345 9.07 3.84 11.49
C PRO A 345 9.81 2.57 11.04
N LEU A 346 10.49 1.87 11.95
CA LEU A 346 11.23 0.65 11.64
C LEU A 346 10.32 -0.50 11.22
N ALA A 347 9.12 -0.61 11.80
CA ALA A 347 8.14 -1.61 11.39
C ALA A 347 7.62 -1.33 9.97
N GLN A 348 7.42 -0.05 9.61
CA GLN A 348 7.05 0.34 8.25
C GLN A 348 8.14 -0.03 7.23
N ILE A 349 9.41 0.22 7.55
CA ILE A 349 10.55 -0.17 6.69
C ILE A 349 10.54 -1.67 6.44
N ASN A 350 10.38 -2.48 7.50
CA ASN A 350 10.38 -3.93 7.37
C ASN A 350 9.20 -4.44 6.53
N ALA A 351 8.00 -3.86 6.70
CA ALA A 351 6.83 -4.20 5.90
C ALA A 351 7.04 -3.91 4.41
N VAL A 352 7.60 -2.74 4.08
CA VAL A 352 7.91 -2.37 2.69
C VAL A 352 8.97 -3.30 2.09
N ARG A 353 10.06 -3.57 2.82
CA ARG A 353 11.13 -4.46 2.37
C ARG A 353 10.65 -5.89 2.15
N GLN A 354 9.74 -6.38 2.99
CA GLN A 354 9.13 -7.69 2.80
C GLN A 354 8.39 -7.76 1.46
N VAL A 355 7.50 -6.80 1.19
CA VAL A 355 6.76 -6.77 -0.08
C VAL A 355 7.69 -6.62 -1.28
N ILE A 356 8.72 -5.76 -1.20
CA ILE A 356 9.72 -5.63 -2.27
C ILE A 356 10.43 -6.96 -2.52
N SER A 357 10.82 -7.69 -1.45
CA SER A 357 11.50 -8.98 -1.60
C SER A 357 10.61 -10.05 -2.23
N GLU A 358 9.31 -10.08 -1.90
CA GLU A 358 8.31 -10.96 -2.51
C GLU A 358 8.15 -10.64 -4.01
N VAL A 359 8.06 -9.36 -4.35
CA VAL A 359 7.95 -8.88 -5.74
C VAL A 359 9.21 -9.22 -6.54
N VAL A 360 10.41 -8.97 -6.00
CA VAL A 360 11.68 -9.32 -6.67
C VAL A 360 11.81 -10.83 -6.87
N ALA A 361 11.36 -11.65 -5.91
CA ALA A 361 11.37 -13.11 -6.04
C ALA A 361 10.43 -13.61 -7.17
N ASP A 362 9.26 -12.97 -7.31
CA ASP A 362 8.29 -13.35 -8.34
C ASP A 362 8.68 -12.89 -9.75
N TYR A 363 9.39 -11.77 -9.87
CA TYR A 363 9.72 -11.12 -11.16
C TYR A 363 11.19 -11.19 -11.53
N GLY A 364 12.08 -11.44 -10.58
CA GLY A 364 13.54 -11.42 -10.77
C GLY A 364 14.09 -12.54 -11.65
N SER A 365 13.25 -13.51 -12.09
CA SER A 365 13.66 -14.56 -13.03
C SER A 365 14.00 -14.04 -14.43
N ASP A 366 13.50 -12.86 -14.80
CA ASP A 366 13.76 -12.23 -16.12
C ASP A 366 14.94 -11.22 -16.07
N HIS A 367 15.42 -10.89 -14.89
CA HIS A 367 16.58 -10.02 -14.65
C HIS A 367 17.57 -10.77 -13.75
N ASP A 368 18.86 -10.56 -13.87
CA ASP A 368 19.97 -11.25 -13.15
C ASP A 368 19.79 -11.38 -11.59
N GLY A 369 18.57 -11.29 -11.09
CA GLY A 369 18.12 -11.61 -9.72
C GLY A 369 18.64 -10.68 -8.62
N ALA A 370 19.34 -9.61 -8.96
CA ALA A 370 19.83 -8.64 -7.97
C ALA A 370 18.71 -7.61 -7.65
N ALA A 371 18.36 -7.48 -6.36
CA ALA A 371 17.48 -6.41 -5.93
C ALA A 371 18.12 -5.04 -6.24
N PRO A 372 17.31 -4.03 -6.65
CA PRO A 372 17.81 -2.68 -6.87
C PRO A 372 18.48 -2.12 -5.60
N GLN A 373 19.45 -1.22 -5.78
CA GLN A 373 20.09 -0.54 -4.66
C GLN A 373 19.06 0.31 -3.89
N GLU A 374 19.03 0.19 -2.57
CA GLU A 374 18.11 0.95 -1.70
C GLU A 374 18.80 2.13 -1.04
N LEU A 375 18.21 3.33 -1.15
CA LEU A 375 18.54 4.52 -0.36
C LEU A 375 17.36 4.83 0.58
N VAL A 376 17.56 4.64 1.89
CA VAL A 376 16.54 4.99 2.89
C VAL A 376 16.55 6.49 3.12
N VAL A 377 15.37 7.12 3.04
CA VAL A 377 15.15 8.55 3.22
C VAL A 377 14.10 8.76 4.31
N VAL A 378 14.54 9.21 5.48
CA VAL A 378 13.65 9.59 6.58
C VAL A 378 13.13 11.00 6.32
N ASN A 379 11.86 11.06 5.95
CA ASN A 379 11.14 12.32 5.68
C ASN A 379 10.39 12.82 6.92
N LYS A 380 9.83 14.01 6.84
CA LYS A 380 9.08 14.69 7.91
C LYS A 380 9.91 14.92 9.20
N VAL A 381 11.21 15.18 9.05
CA VAL A 381 12.08 15.43 10.21
C VAL A 381 11.65 16.67 11.01
N ASP A 382 10.93 17.59 10.38
CA ASP A 382 10.34 18.79 10.97
C ASP A 382 9.18 18.50 11.94
N ALA A 383 8.55 17.33 11.83
CA ALA A 383 7.47 16.85 12.70
C ALA A 383 7.92 15.74 13.67
N ALA A 384 9.11 15.17 13.46
CA ALA A 384 9.63 14.08 14.26
C ALA A 384 10.27 14.54 15.57
N SER A 385 10.18 13.73 16.63
CA SER A 385 10.88 14.02 17.88
C SER A 385 12.39 13.76 17.77
N ASP A 386 13.21 14.56 18.48
CA ASP A 386 14.66 14.38 18.49
C ASP A 386 15.07 12.97 18.94
N LEU A 387 14.32 12.38 19.88
CA LEU A 387 14.55 11.01 20.35
C LEU A 387 14.33 9.97 19.24
N THR A 388 13.26 10.12 18.47
CA THR A 388 12.95 9.25 17.33
C THR A 388 14.03 9.37 16.26
N LEU A 389 14.42 10.60 15.93
CA LEU A 389 15.50 10.86 14.96
C LEU A 389 16.85 10.28 15.42
N ALA A 390 17.19 10.39 16.68
CA ALA A 390 18.41 9.78 17.22
C ALA A 390 18.41 8.24 17.13
N LYS A 391 17.27 7.61 17.45
CA LYS A 391 17.09 6.15 17.28
C LYS A 391 17.22 5.73 15.82
N LEU A 392 16.60 6.47 14.91
CA LEU A 392 16.64 6.17 13.47
C LEU A 392 18.06 6.36 12.90
N ARG A 393 18.81 7.39 13.31
CA ARG A 393 20.21 7.56 12.90
C ARG A 393 21.09 6.40 13.34
N HIS A 394 20.84 5.86 14.53
CA HIS A 394 21.56 4.70 15.02
C HIS A 394 21.17 3.40 14.29
N ALA A 395 19.88 3.21 14.01
CA ALA A 395 19.35 1.99 13.38
C ALA A 395 19.59 1.92 11.87
N LEU A 396 19.73 3.07 11.20
CA LEU A 396 19.80 3.19 9.74
C LEU A 396 21.08 3.94 9.32
N PRO A 397 22.25 3.31 9.43
CA PRO A 397 23.49 3.92 8.98
C PRO A 397 23.43 4.15 7.47
N GLY A 398 23.69 5.41 7.04
CA GLY A 398 23.62 5.81 5.62
C GLY A 398 22.28 6.31 5.13
N ALA A 399 21.22 6.34 5.98
CA ALA A 399 19.96 6.98 5.65
C ALA A 399 20.10 8.50 5.56
N MET A 400 19.34 9.11 4.66
CA MET A 400 19.21 10.57 4.56
C MET A 400 18.03 11.05 5.41
N PHE A 401 18.18 12.22 6.02
CA PHE A 401 17.16 12.83 6.87
C PHE A 401 16.73 14.15 6.25
N VAL A 402 15.46 14.24 5.84
CA VAL A 402 14.95 15.35 5.03
C VAL A 402 13.57 15.83 5.50
N SER A 403 13.19 17.02 5.08
CA SER A 403 11.80 17.47 5.11
C SER A 403 11.37 17.95 3.71
N ALA A 404 10.53 17.18 3.06
CA ALA A 404 9.95 17.60 1.78
C ALA A 404 9.06 18.86 1.92
N ARG A 405 8.55 19.13 3.13
CA ARG A 405 7.71 20.31 3.42
C ARG A 405 8.54 21.59 3.56
N THR A 406 9.62 21.54 4.29
CA THR A 406 10.46 22.72 4.56
C THR A 406 11.59 22.90 3.54
N GLY A 407 11.89 21.88 2.75
CA GLY A 407 13.03 21.85 1.83
C GLY A 407 14.36 21.45 2.50
N ASP A 408 14.34 21.11 3.79
CA ASP A 408 15.55 20.75 4.52
C ASP A 408 16.22 19.52 3.91
N SER A 409 17.52 19.62 3.66
CA SER A 409 18.41 18.58 3.12
C SER A 409 18.01 18.03 1.73
N ILE A 410 17.08 18.65 0.99
CA ILE A 410 16.65 18.18 -0.33
C ILE A 410 17.79 18.24 -1.36
N ASP A 411 18.61 19.29 -1.37
CA ASP A 411 19.75 19.40 -2.29
C ASP A 411 20.84 18.36 -1.97
N ALA A 412 21.05 18.05 -0.68
CA ALA A 412 21.96 16.96 -0.28
C ALA A 412 21.44 15.60 -0.76
N LEU A 413 20.12 15.37 -0.66
CA LEU A 413 19.48 14.17 -1.16
C LEU A 413 19.62 14.07 -2.68
N ARG A 414 19.41 15.15 -3.43
CA ARG A 414 19.56 15.18 -4.90
C ARG A 414 20.96 14.77 -5.33
N ARG A 415 21.99 15.30 -4.65
CA ARG A 415 23.38 14.90 -4.89
C ARG A 415 23.64 13.44 -4.58
N ARG A 416 23.09 12.94 -3.46
CA ARG A 416 23.26 11.53 -3.07
C ARG A 416 22.57 10.58 -4.05
N ILE A 417 21.42 10.92 -4.56
CA ILE A 417 20.72 10.19 -5.62
C ILE A 417 21.59 10.15 -6.88
N ALA A 418 22.17 11.28 -7.30
CA ALA A 418 23.06 11.34 -8.47
C ALA A 418 24.30 10.44 -8.32
N GLU A 419 24.87 10.38 -7.12
CA GLU A 419 26.03 9.50 -6.84
C GLU A 419 25.68 8.00 -6.95
N LEU A 420 24.47 7.61 -6.53
CA LEU A 420 24.05 6.21 -6.45
C LEU A 420 23.40 5.70 -7.74
N ALA A 421 22.56 6.53 -8.38
CA ALA A 421 21.80 6.14 -9.56
C ALA A 421 22.63 6.13 -10.83
N VAL A 422 23.74 6.86 -10.85
CA VAL A 422 24.61 6.89 -12.03
C VAL A 422 25.76 5.92 -11.79
N PRO A 423 25.95 4.90 -12.66
CA PRO A 423 27.12 4.03 -12.60
C PRO A 423 28.40 4.90 -12.56
N ALA A 424 29.35 4.53 -11.72
CA ALA A 424 30.60 5.25 -11.63
C ALA A 424 31.23 5.34 -13.02
N ASP A 425 31.34 6.58 -13.54
CA ASP A 425 31.99 6.82 -14.80
C ASP A 425 33.42 6.26 -14.76
N THR A 426 33.74 5.38 -15.69
CA THR A 426 35.10 4.84 -15.87
C THR A 426 35.92 5.83 -16.66
N ALA A 427 37.10 6.16 -16.15
CA ALA A 427 38.05 6.97 -16.94
C ALA A 427 38.62 6.13 -18.08
N VAL A 428 38.55 6.66 -19.29
CA VAL A 428 39.11 6.05 -20.50
C VAL A 428 40.08 7.02 -21.17
N ASP A 429 41.16 6.47 -21.70
CA ASP A 429 42.08 7.17 -22.60
C ASP A 429 42.16 6.30 -23.87
N VAL A 430 41.54 6.76 -24.94
CA VAL A 430 41.30 5.96 -26.13
C VAL A 430 41.75 6.73 -27.39
N VAL A 431 42.24 6.01 -28.38
CA VAL A 431 42.54 6.54 -29.73
C VAL A 431 41.52 5.94 -30.70
N ILE A 432 40.57 6.74 -31.13
CA ILE A 432 39.49 6.30 -32.04
C ILE A 432 39.87 6.63 -33.47
N PRO A 433 39.99 5.60 -34.34
CA PRO A 433 40.30 5.82 -35.76
C PRO A 433 39.24 6.68 -36.45
N TYR A 434 39.63 7.52 -37.40
CA TYR A 434 38.75 8.47 -38.09
C TYR A 434 37.53 7.84 -38.77
N HIS A 435 37.59 6.56 -39.16
CA HIS A 435 36.47 5.85 -39.76
C HIS A 435 35.39 5.45 -38.73
N ARG A 436 35.65 5.58 -37.40
CA ARG A 436 34.74 5.30 -36.29
C ARG A 436 34.24 6.58 -35.62
N GLY A 437 33.89 7.58 -36.43
CA GLY A 437 33.31 8.83 -35.96
C GLY A 437 31.99 8.64 -35.17
N ASP A 438 31.35 7.49 -35.38
CA ASP A 438 30.18 7.04 -34.58
C ASP A 438 30.51 6.95 -33.08
N LEU A 439 31.70 6.43 -32.73
CA LEU A 439 32.16 6.32 -31.35
C LEU A 439 32.55 7.67 -30.74
N VAL A 440 33.15 8.54 -31.54
CA VAL A 440 33.50 9.91 -31.11
C VAL A 440 32.22 10.68 -30.78
N ALA A 441 31.22 10.66 -31.67
CA ALA A 441 29.92 11.29 -31.44
C ALA A 441 29.24 10.74 -30.19
N ARG A 442 29.35 9.43 -29.96
CA ARG A 442 28.76 8.79 -28.77
C ARG A 442 29.51 9.14 -27.49
N LEU A 443 30.85 9.28 -27.54
CA LEU A 443 31.65 9.78 -26.43
C LEU A 443 31.25 11.19 -26.00
N HIS A 444 30.92 12.05 -26.96
CA HIS A 444 30.44 13.40 -26.67
C HIS A 444 28.98 13.42 -26.15
N ALA A 445 28.16 12.48 -26.63
CA ALA A 445 26.77 12.40 -26.21
C ALA A 445 26.60 11.78 -24.80
N ASP A 446 27.31 10.68 -24.51
CA ASP A 446 27.11 9.83 -23.36
C ASP A 446 28.22 9.94 -22.30
N GLY A 447 29.35 10.61 -22.63
CA GLY A 447 30.53 10.75 -21.78
C GLY A 447 30.88 12.19 -21.44
N ARG A 448 31.78 12.34 -20.44
CA ARG A 448 32.41 13.64 -20.11
C ARG A 448 33.80 13.70 -20.72
N VAL A 449 33.92 14.30 -21.90
CA VAL A 449 35.21 14.51 -22.54
C VAL A 449 36.02 15.55 -21.75
N GLN A 450 37.19 15.14 -21.29
CA GLN A 450 38.14 15.99 -20.57
C GLN A 450 39.21 16.59 -21.50
N GLN A 451 39.63 15.79 -22.47
CA GLN A 451 40.64 16.20 -23.43
C GLN A 451 40.42 15.49 -24.76
N GLU A 452 40.57 16.22 -25.87
CA GLU A 452 40.48 15.70 -27.22
C GLU A 452 41.66 16.21 -28.04
N GLU A 453 42.35 15.30 -28.69
CA GLU A 453 43.52 15.59 -29.53
C GLU A 453 43.44 14.77 -30.83
N HIS A 454 43.71 15.41 -31.95
CA HIS A 454 43.78 14.71 -33.24
C HIS A 454 45.22 14.37 -33.55
N ASN A 455 45.49 13.09 -33.86
CA ASN A 455 46.80 12.60 -34.23
C ASN A 455 46.74 11.84 -35.56
N ALA A 456 47.86 11.31 -36.04
CA ALA A 456 47.93 10.59 -37.33
C ALA A 456 47.12 9.28 -37.34
N GLU A 457 46.84 8.68 -36.19
CA GLU A 457 46.15 7.40 -36.03
C GLU A 457 44.65 7.57 -35.80
N GLY A 458 44.19 8.76 -35.37
CA GLY A 458 42.80 9.03 -35.08
C GLY A 458 42.61 10.19 -34.11
N THR A 459 41.47 10.18 -33.40
CA THR A 459 41.14 11.15 -32.34
C THR A 459 41.42 10.50 -30.99
N ARG A 460 42.37 11.02 -30.23
CA ARG A 460 42.64 10.63 -28.86
C ARG A 460 41.69 11.39 -27.95
N ILE A 461 40.93 10.64 -27.15
CA ILE A 461 39.95 11.21 -26.23
C ILE A 461 40.19 10.66 -24.83
N ARG A 462 40.40 11.57 -23.87
CA ARG A 462 40.31 11.29 -22.44
C ARG A 462 38.96 11.71 -21.96
N ALA A 463 38.20 10.73 -21.47
CA ALA A 463 36.85 10.96 -21.03
C ALA A 463 36.49 10.09 -19.80
N ARG A 464 35.48 10.51 -19.08
CA ARG A 464 34.78 9.61 -18.15
C ARG A 464 33.49 9.15 -18.82
N VAL A 465 33.30 7.83 -18.89
CA VAL A 465 32.19 7.22 -19.62
C VAL A 465 31.52 6.14 -18.79
N PRO A 466 30.21 5.88 -19.02
CA PRO A 466 29.50 4.75 -18.41
C PRO A 466 30.25 3.43 -18.68
N VAL A 467 30.16 2.49 -17.71
CA VAL A 467 30.87 1.18 -17.80
C VAL A 467 30.55 0.43 -19.10
N ALA A 468 29.30 0.51 -19.57
CA ALA A 468 28.87 -0.12 -20.82
C ALA A 468 29.58 0.44 -22.05
N LEU A 469 29.83 1.76 -22.09
CA LEU A 469 30.57 2.40 -23.16
C LEU A 469 32.09 2.13 -23.02
N ALA A 470 32.61 2.14 -21.78
CA ALA A 470 34.00 1.78 -21.50
C ALA A 470 34.33 0.37 -22.00
N GLY A 471 33.40 -0.58 -21.85
CA GLY A 471 33.56 -1.95 -22.36
C GLY A 471 33.74 -1.99 -23.89
N ARG A 472 32.98 -1.18 -24.63
CA ARG A 472 33.09 -1.08 -26.12
C ARG A 472 34.35 -0.35 -26.60
N LEU A 473 34.91 0.49 -25.74
CA LEU A 473 36.08 1.30 -26.04
C LEU A 473 37.40 0.61 -25.69
N ARG A 474 37.35 -0.55 -24.98
CA ARG A 474 38.56 -1.28 -24.54
C ARG A 474 39.54 -1.61 -25.68
N GLU A 475 39.02 -1.93 -26.86
CA GLU A 475 39.86 -2.24 -28.07
C GLU A 475 40.59 -1.02 -28.65
N PHE A 476 40.22 0.19 -28.22
CA PHE A 476 40.83 1.47 -28.64
C PHE A 476 41.63 2.13 -27.50
N SER A 477 41.89 1.42 -26.39
CA SER A 477 42.69 1.96 -25.28
C SER A 477 44.06 2.41 -25.75
N ALA A 478 44.44 3.64 -25.42
CA ALA A 478 45.79 4.12 -25.60
C ALA A 478 46.69 3.42 -24.56
N ASP A 479 47.67 2.63 -24.99
CA ASP A 479 48.67 2.03 -24.11
C ASP A 479 49.48 3.08 -23.32
#